data_24884cff04adfb8ae620463a48c15e9d
#
_entry.id   24884cff04adfb8ae620463a48c15e9d
#
_cell.length_a   1.000
_cell.length_b   1.000
_cell.length_c   1.000
_cell.angle_alpha   90.00
_cell.angle_beta   90.00
_cell.angle_gamma   90.00
#
_symmetry.space_group_name_H-M   'P 1'
#
loop_
_entity.id
_entity.type
_entity.pdbx_description
1 polymer ?
#
loop_
_entity_poly.entity_id
_entity_poly.type
_entity_poly.pdbx_seq_one_letter_code
_entity_poly.pdbx_strand_id
1 'polypeptide(L)'
;MKKEIEPTKSELEILQVLWKYGPSTVRFVNDELNAQKREVNYTSTLKLMQIMTDKGILVRDESNMKHVYAPAHPEEKVKGQLLNRFVDSLYNGSSASLVMQLLGNNKPTRRELDAIRELLDKMDKK
;
A
#
# COMPACT_ATOMS: atom_id res chain seq x y z
N MET A 1 7.58 2.25 22.46
CA MET A 1 8.17 2.12 21.14
C MET A 1 7.11 1.92 20.07
N LYS A 2 7.12 2.75 19.05
CA LYS A 2 6.15 2.63 17.97
C LYS A 2 6.55 1.48 17.07
N LYS A 3 5.60 0.58 16.86
CA LYS A 3 5.80 -0.46 15.86
C LYS A 3 5.65 0.16 14.49
N GLU A 4 6.65 0.00 13.66
CA GLU A 4 6.56 0.42 12.28
C GLU A 4 5.71 -0.58 11.51
N ILE A 5 4.95 -0.08 10.57
CA ILE A 5 4.11 -0.93 9.72
C ILE A 5 5.01 -1.51 8.63
N GLU A 6 5.16 -2.83 8.65
CA GLU A 6 6.00 -3.54 7.67
C GLU A 6 5.23 -4.67 7.01
N PRO A 7 4.30 -4.35 6.12
CA PRO A 7 3.59 -5.41 5.43
C PRO A 7 4.52 -6.15 4.45
N THR A 8 4.33 -7.46 4.38
CA THR A 8 4.99 -8.28 3.38
C THR A 8 4.37 -8.02 2.01
N LYS A 9 4.96 -8.58 0.96
CA LYS A 9 4.41 -8.43 -0.38
C LYS A 9 2.97 -8.95 -0.48
N SER A 10 2.70 -10.11 0.11
CA SER A 10 1.36 -10.68 0.10
C SER A 10 0.38 -9.82 0.89
N GLU A 11 0.84 -9.25 1.99
CA GLU A 11 0.01 -8.36 2.80
C GLU A 11 -0.29 -7.06 2.05
N LEU A 12 0.69 -6.55 1.29
CA LEU A 12 0.45 -5.37 0.46
C LEU A 12 -0.59 -5.62 -0.62
N GLU A 13 -0.62 -6.82 -1.19
CA GLU A 13 -1.65 -7.16 -2.17
C GLU A 13 -3.05 -7.04 -1.56
N ILE A 14 -3.20 -7.49 -0.32
CA ILE A 14 -4.48 -7.37 0.39
C ILE A 14 -4.81 -5.91 0.67
N LEU A 15 -3.82 -5.14 1.15
CA LEU A 15 -4.04 -3.71 1.39
C LEU A 15 -4.45 -2.97 0.12
N GLN A 16 -3.87 -3.32 -1.02
CA GLN A 16 -4.25 -2.70 -2.29
C GLN A 16 -5.73 -2.89 -2.59
N VAL A 17 -6.26 -4.09 -2.32
CA VAL A 17 -7.68 -4.37 -2.52
C VAL A 17 -8.52 -3.51 -1.58
N LEU A 18 -8.15 -3.46 -0.30
CA LEU A 18 -8.91 -2.70 0.69
C LEU A 18 -8.83 -1.19 0.43
N TRP A 19 -7.68 -0.69 -0.01
CA TRP A 19 -7.56 0.72 -0.36
C TRP A 19 -8.44 1.09 -1.55
N LYS A 20 -8.55 0.17 -2.51
CA LYS A 20 -9.32 0.44 -3.73
C LYS A 20 -10.83 0.34 -3.51
N TYR A 21 -11.26 -0.68 -2.76
CA TYR A 21 -12.68 -0.99 -2.63
C TYR A 21 -13.28 -0.64 -1.27
N GLY A 22 -12.44 -0.30 -0.29
CA GLY A 22 -12.91 -0.02 1.06
C GLY A 22 -13.05 -1.28 1.90
N PRO A 23 -13.63 -1.15 3.10
CA PRO A 23 -13.79 -2.31 3.99
C PRO A 23 -14.48 -3.47 3.28
N SER A 24 -13.95 -4.68 3.47
CA SER A 24 -14.39 -5.84 2.70
C SER A 24 -14.29 -7.12 3.53
N THR A 25 -15.04 -8.13 3.09
CA THR A 25 -14.96 -9.48 3.67
C THR A 25 -13.75 -10.21 3.11
N VAL A 26 -13.36 -11.30 3.80
CA VAL A 26 -12.29 -12.16 3.29
C VAL A 26 -12.65 -12.73 1.92
N ARG A 27 -13.92 -13.12 1.74
CA ARG A 27 -14.38 -13.67 0.46
C ARG A 27 -14.16 -12.68 -0.68
N PHE A 28 -14.54 -11.43 -0.47
CA PHE A 28 -14.37 -10.42 -1.50
C PHE A 28 -12.88 -10.23 -1.85
N VAL A 29 -12.04 -10.12 -0.81
CA VAL A 29 -10.61 -9.94 -1.02
C VAL A 29 -10.02 -11.12 -1.78
N ASN A 30 -10.39 -12.34 -1.37
CA ASN A 30 -9.89 -13.55 -2.02
C ASN A 30 -10.29 -13.60 -3.50
N ASP A 31 -11.55 -13.25 -3.79
CA ASP A 31 -12.03 -13.24 -5.18
C ASP A 31 -11.26 -12.22 -6.02
N GLU A 32 -10.96 -11.04 -5.45
CA GLU A 32 -10.20 -10.03 -6.16
C GLU A 32 -8.75 -10.46 -6.41
N LEU A 33 -8.12 -11.10 -5.44
CA LEU A 33 -6.77 -11.59 -5.62
C LEU A 33 -6.71 -12.63 -6.74
N ASN A 34 -7.69 -13.53 -6.78
CA ASN A 34 -7.75 -14.56 -7.83
C ASN A 34 -7.97 -13.92 -9.20
N ALA A 35 -8.74 -12.86 -9.28
CA ALA A 35 -9.03 -12.19 -10.54
C ALA A 35 -7.83 -11.39 -11.07
N GLN A 36 -7.02 -10.85 -10.18
CA GLN A 36 -5.99 -9.88 -10.56
C GLN A 36 -4.56 -10.42 -10.59
N LYS A 37 -4.25 -11.32 -9.67
CA LYS A 37 -2.85 -11.69 -9.44
C LYS A 37 -2.55 -13.15 -9.73
N ARG A 38 -3.07 -14.02 -8.90
CA ARG A 38 -2.78 -15.44 -8.98
C ARG A 38 -3.80 -16.19 -8.17
N GLU A 39 -3.86 -17.48 -8.41
CA GLU A 39 -4.77 -18.35 -7.69
C GLU A 39 -4.33 -18.48 -6.22
N VAL A 40 -5.20 -18.06 -5.32
CA VAL A 40 -4.97 -18.14 -3.88
C VAL A 40 -6.22 -18.73 -3.26
N ASN A 41 -6.06 -19.75 -2.39
CA ASN A 41 -7.24 -20.33 -1.78
C ASN A 41 -7.76 -19.47 -0.63
N TYR A 42 -9.05 -19.64 -0.33
CA TYR A 42 -9.73 -18.85 0.67
C TYR A 42 -9.07 -18.96 2.05
N THR A 43 -8.69 -20.15 2.44
CA THR A 43 -8.10 -20.39 3.76
C THR A 43 -6.81 -19.61 3.95
N SER A 44 -5.99 -19.54 2.91
CA SER A 44 -4.74 -18.77 2.97
C SER A 44 -5.01 -17.29 3.14
N THR A 45 -5.98 -16.75 2.40
CA THR A 45 -6.35 -15.34 2.52
C THR A 45 -6.91 -15.04 3.91
N LEU A 46 -7.78 -15.91 4.42
CA LEU A 46 -8.34 -15.76 5.76
C LEU A 46 -7.23 -15.72 6.81
N LYS A 47 -6.33 -16.70 6.78
CA LYS A 47 -5.24 -16.77 7.75
C LYS A 47 -4.37 -15.52 7.68
N LEU A 48 -4.04 -15.08 6.49
CA LEU A 48 -3.19 -13.92 6.31
C LEU A 48 -3.86 -12.65 6.85
N MET A 49 -5.15 -12.47 6.59
CA MET A 49 -5.88 -11.31 7.09
C MET A 49 -6.01 -11.34 8.62
N GLN A 50 -6.11 -12.53 9.21
CA GLN A 50 -6.09 -12.66 10.67
C GLN A 50 -4.73 -12.26 11.23
N ILE A 51 -3.65 -12.68 10.59
CA ILE A 51 -2.30 -12.29 10.99
C ILE A 51 -2.13 -10.78 10.89
N MET A 52 -2.61 -10.18 9.81
CA MET A 52 -2.52 -8.73 9.62
C MET A 52 -3.30 -7.98 10.71
N THR A 53 -4.43 -8.53 11.13
CA THR A 53 -5.21 -7.93 12.22
C THR A 53 -4.44 -8.02 13.53
N ASP A 54 -3.82 -9.16 13.81
CA ASP A 54 -3.00 -9.33 15.00
C ASP A 54 -1.79 -8.40 15.01
N LYS A 55 -1.23 -8.13 13.84
CA LYS A 55 -0.09 -7.22 13.71
C LYS A 55 -0.48 -5.74 13.77
N GLY A 56 -1.77 -5.43 13.80
CA GLY A 56 -2.23 -4.05 13.83
C GLY A 56 -2.29 -3.38 12.47
N ILE A 57 -2.18 -4.13 11.39
CA ILE A 57 -2.26 -3.60 10.03
C ILE A 57 -3.70 -3.45 9.58
N LEU A 58 -4.57 -4.36 10.04
CA LEU A 58 -6.00 -4.31 9.76
C LEU A 58 -6.79 -4.23 11.05
N VAL A 59 -8.02 -3.75 10.93
CA VAL A 59 -9.02 -3.83 12.00
C VAL A 59 -10.19 -4.65 11.47
N ARG A 60 -10.84 -5.40 12.36
CA ARG A 60 -11.96 -6.25 12.01
C ARG A 60 -13.22 -5.77 12.70
N ASP A 61 -14.26 -5.53 11.91
CA ASP A 61 -15.58 -5.16 12.43
C ASP A 61 -16.44 -6.41 12.50
N GLU A 62 -16.85 -6.76 13.70
CA GLU A 62 -17.66 -7.95 13.94
C GLU A 62 -19.10 -7.61 14.32
N SER A 63 -19.51 -6.35 14.12
CA SER A 63 -20.84 -5.89 14.51
C SER A 63 -21.96 -6.58 13.73
N ASN A 64 -21.63 -7.11 12.56
CA ASN A 64 -22.57 -7.89 11.75
C ASN A 64 -22.16 -9.35 11.74
N MET A 65 -23.02 -10.22 11.23
CA MET A 65 -22.71 -11.64 11.15
C MET A 65 -21.51 -11.93 10.26
N LYS A 66 -21.25 -11.04 9.30
CA LYS A 66 -20.08 -11.14 8.44
C LYS A 66 -18.98 -10.24 8.98
N HIS A 67 -17.78 -10.79 9.10
CA HIS A 67 -16.64 -10.01 9.53
C HIS A 67 -16.12 -9.18 8.37
N VAL A 68 -15.98 -7.89 8.59
CA VAL A 68 -15.50 -6.95 7.60
C VAL A 68 -14.16 -6.39 8.07
N TYR A 69 -13.19 -6.38 7.18
CA TYR A 69 -11.84 -5.92 7.49
C TYR A 69 -11.56 -4.58 6.80
N ALA A 70 -10.81 -3.75 7.48
CA ALA A 70 -10.41 -2.44 6.93
C ALA A 70 -8.96 -2.17 7.33
N PRO A 71 -8.25 -1.32 6.56
CA PRO A 71 -6.90 -0.91 6.99
C PRO A 71 -6.97 -0.16 8.32
N ALA A 72 -6.02 -0.46 9.21
CA ALA A 72 -5.94 0.20 10.50
C ALA A 72 -5.36 1.60 10.41
N HIS A 73 -4.63 1.89 9.32
CA HIS A 73 -3.93 3.16 9.13
C HIS A 73 -4.24 3.73 7.75
N PRO A 74 -4.17 5.07 7.60
CA PRO A 74 -4.39 5.68 6.28
C PRO A 74 -3.40 5.18 5.24
N GLU A 75 -3.87 5.04 4.02
CA GLU A 75 -3.06 4.59 2.89
C GLU A 75 -1.79 5.42 2.73
N GLU A 76 -1.92 6.74 2.79
CA GLU A 76 -0.78 7.63 2.61
C GLU A 76 0.29 7.45 3.69
N LYS A 77 -0.15 7.17 4.92
CA LYS A 77 0.80 6.92 6.01
C LYS A 77 1.60 5.65 5.77
N VAL A 78 0.94 4.59 5.37
CA VAL A 78 1.61 3.30 5.10
C VAL A 78 2.57 3.45 3.93
N LYS A 79 2.11 4.06 2.83
CA LYS A 79 2.96 4.26 1.66
C LYS A 79 4.16 5.14 1.97
N GLY A 80 3.95 6.20 2.75
CA GLY A 80 5.04 7.09 3.13
C GLY A 80 6.10 6.39 3.94
N GLN A 81 5.70 5.59 4.91
CA GLN A 81 6.66 4.85 5.76
C GLN A 81 7.45 3.83 4.94
N LEU A 82 6.78 3.11 4.06
CA LEU A 82 7.45 2.12 3.23
C LEU A 82 8.41 2.78 2.25
N LEU A 83 7.99 3.89 1.65
CA LEU A 83 8.83 4.62 0.71
C LEU A 83 10.07 5.18 1.41
N ASN A 84 9.91 5.79 2.57
CA ASN A 84 11.04 6.35 3.32
C ASN A 84 12.04 5.26 3.69
N ARG A 85 11.55 4.10 4.10
CA ARG A 85 12.43 2.99 4.45
C ARG A 85 13.21 2.50 3.23
N PHE A 86 12.53 2.43 2.10
CA PHE A 86 13.15 2.03 0.83
C PHE A 86 14.25 3.02 0.43
N VAL A 87 13.95 4.32 0.52
CA VAL A 87 14.92 5.37 0.18
C VAL A 87 16.13 5.27 1.12
N ASP A 88 15.89 5.08 2.42
CA ASP A 88 16.98 4.96 3.39
C ASP A 88 17.88 3.77 3.08
N SER A 89 17.28 2.62 2.75
CA SER A 89 18.07 1.41 2.58
C SER A 89 18.78 1.32 1.23
N LEU A 90 18.20 1.89 0.18
CA LEU A 90 18.75 1.75 -1.17
C LEU A 90 19.45 3.01 -1.67
N TYR A 91 19.01 4.18 -1.25
CA TYR A 91 19.51 5.46 -1.73
C TYR A 91 20.13 6.32 -0.63
N ASN A 92 20.47 5.70 0.50
CA ASN A 92 21.11 6.39 1.63
C ASN A 92 20.36 7.65 2.05
N GLY A 93 19.03 7.60 1.99
CA GLY A 93 18.18 8.72 2.41
C GLY A 93 18.01 9.80 1.35
N SER A 94 18.57 9.64 0.16
CA SER A 94 18.45 10.65 -0.88
C SER A 94 17.23 10.43 -1.75
N SER A 95 16.15 11.16 -1.46
CA SER A 95 14.94 11.08 -2.29
C SER A 95 15.20 11.64 -3.69
N ALA A 96 16.10 12.61 -3.81
CA ALA A 96 16.46 13.14 -5.12
C ALA A 96 17.07 12.05 -6.01
N SER A 97 17.92 11.19 -5.45
CA SER A 97 18.50 10.08 -6.20
C SER A 97 17.45 9.12 -6.70
N LEU A 98 16.45 8.83 -5.86
CA LEU A 98 15.35 7.98 -6.25
C LEU A 98 14.56 8.59 -7.42
N VAL A 99 14.23 9.87 -7.31
CA VAL A 99 13.47 10.56 -8.36
C VAL A 99 14.23 10.56 -9.68
N MET A 100 15.52 10.85 -9.63
CA MET A 100 16.36 10.86 -10.84
C MET A 100 16.40 9.47 -11.49
N GLN A 101 16.53 8.43 -10.67
CA GLN A 101 16.53 7.05 -11.16
C GLN A 101 15.19 6.69 -11.82
N LEU A 102 14.09 7.06 -11.17
CA LEU A 102 12.76 6.77 -11.70
C LEU A 102 12.52 7.44 -13.05
N LEU A 103 12.89 8.70 -13.17
CA LEU A 103 12.70 9.45 -14.41
C LEU A 103 13.63 8.94 -15.51
N GLY A 104 14.80 8.44 -15.15
CA GLY A 104 15.74 7.88 -16.12
C GLY A 104 15.30 6.52 -16.65
N ASN A 105 14.66 5.71 -15.81
CA ASN A 105 14.25 4.35 -16.18
C ASN A 105 12.89 4.29 -16.86
N ASN A 106 11.98 5.19 -16.49
CA ASN A 106 10.59 5.17 -16.94
C ASN A 106 10.24 6.52 -17.53
N LYS A 107 9.91 6.53 -18.82
CA LYS A 107 9.52 7.80 -19.45
C LYS A 107 8.10 8.15 -19.03
N PRO A 108 7.91 9.25 -18.30
CA PRO A 108 6.56 9.68 -17.95
C PRO A 108 5.81 10.14 -19.20
N THR A 109 4.50 10.01 -19.17
CA THR A 109 3.67 10.60 -20.22
C THR A 109 3.77 12.11 -20.13
N ARG A 110 3.33 12.80 -21.20
CA ARG A 110 3.31 14.25 -21.19
C ARG A 110 2.48 14.81 -20.03
N ARG A 111 1.33 14.20 -19.78
CA ARG A 111 0.46 14.62 -18.68
C ARG A 111 1.16 14.44 -17.33
N GLU A 112 1.81 13.31 -17.14
CA GLU A 112 2.54 13.05 -15.90
C GLU A 112 3.69 14.03 -15.73
N LEU A 113 4.42 14.30 -16.79
CA LEU A 113 5.54 15.22 -16.73
C LEU A 113 5.08 16.62 -16.38
N ASP A 114 3.97 17.06 -16.96
CA ASP A 114 3.40 18.37 -16.65
C ASP A 114 2.97 18.46 -15.18
N ALA A 115 2.37 17.38 -14.65
CA ALA A 115 1.97 17.34 -13.26
C ALA A 115 3.19 17.40 -12.33
N ILE A 116 4.27 16.71 -12.69
CA ILE A 116 5.51 16.75 -11.91
C ILE A 116 6.10 18.16 -11.91
N ARG A 117 6.12 18.82 -13.07
CA ARG A 117 6.62 20.20 -13.16
C ARG A 117 5.80 21.15 -12.30
N GLU A 118 4.48 21.00 -12.33
CA GLU A 118 3.60 21.82 -11.51
C GLU A 118 3.87 21.62 -10.03
N LEU A 119 4.08 20.38 -9.61
CA LEU A 119 4.42 20.09 -8.21
C LEU A 119 5.74 20.75 -7.82
N LEU A 120 6.75 20.65 -8.67
CA LEU A 120 8.07 21.26 -8.40
C LEU A 120 7.94 22.79 -8.28
N ASP A 121 7.13 23.40 -9.15
CA ASP A 121 6.90 24.83 -9.10
C ASP A 121 6.27 25.27 -7.79
N LYS A 122 5.31 24.48 -7.30
CA LYS A 122 4.65 24.78 -6.01
C LYS A 122 5.65 24.69 -4.86
N MET A 123 6.59 23.77 -4.94
CA MET A 123 7.59 23.61 -3.88
C MET A 123 8.59 24.77 -3.88
N ASP A 124 8.84 25.36 -5.03
CA ASP A 124 9.74 26.52 -5.14
C ASP A 124 9.09 27.80 -4.62
N LYS A 125 7.77 27.87 -4.63
CA LYS A 125 7.04 29.05 -4.21
C LYS A 125 6.71 28.97 -2.72
N LYS A 126 7.60 29.37 -1.91
CA LYS A 126 7.33 29.45 -0.47
C LYS A 126 7.12 30.88 -0.03
#